data_2248d76bbfe699ced5eaa470f5c431ec
#
_entry.id   2248d76bbfe699ced5eaa470f5c431ec
#
_cell.length_a   1.000
_cell.length_b   1.000
_cell.length_c   1.000
_cell.angle_alpha   90.00
_cell.angle_beta   90.00
_cell.angle_gamma   90.00
#
_symmetry.space_group_name_H-M   'P 1'
#
loop_
_entity.id
_entity.type
_entity.pdbx_description
1 polymer ?
#
loop_
_entity_poly.entity_id
_entity_poly.type
_entity_poly.pdbx_seq_one_letter_code
_entity_poly.pdbx_strand_id
1 'polypeptide(L)'
;MNRHKGHHGSHGFSRQERVAEQIRRELAALIDGELKDPRIGMISITGVEVTPDYAHAKVFFSTLAGREHVDGVLSGLQSAAGFLRRELGRRIRIHTTPQLHFLFDPSLERGAELTKLIEEAVTISQDAEAENASDEP
;
A
#
# COMPACT_ATOMS: atom_id res chain seq x y z
N MET A 1 -31.32 19.19 -9.63
CA MET A 1 -30.78 18.93 -9.64
C MET A 1 -30.15 18.33 -9.45
N ASN A 2 -30.14 18.40 -9.14
CA ASN A 2 -29.40 17.91 -8.95
C ASN A 2 -28.77 17.49 -8.46
N ARG A 3 -28.57 17.41 -8.09
CA ARG A 3 -27.85 17.24 -7.87
C ARG A 3 -27.49 16.45 -7.55
N HIS A 4 -27.76 16.43 -7.34
CA HIS A 4 -27.22 15.73 -7.04
C HIS A 4 -26.74 15.13 -6.96
N LYS A 5 -26.71 15.24 -7.07
CA LYS A 5 -26.11 14.83 -7.05
C LYS A 5 -25.33 14.33 -6.76
N GLY A 6 -25.27 14.47 -6.65
CA GLY A 6 -24.43 14.03 -6.42
C GLY A 6 -24.14 13.43 -5.31
N HIS A 7 -24.62 13.54 -4.74
CA HIS A 7 -24.28 13.07 -4.00
C HIS A 7 -24.36 12.09 -3.58
N HIS A 8 -24.67 11.99 -3.60
CA HIS A 8 -24.38 10.97 -3.16
C HIS A 8 -23.30 10.44 -3.11
N GLY A 9 -22.98 10.87 -3.23
CA GLY A 9 -21.56 10.71 -3.35
C GLY A 9 -20.85 10.08 -2.20
N SER A 10 -21.50 9.87 -1.16
CA SER A 10 -20.93 9.26 0.05
C SER A 10 -20.40 7.84 -0.16
N HIS A 11 -20.85 7.15 -1.19
CA HIS A 11 -20.46 5.77 -1.47
C HIS A 11 -19.67 5.63 -2.75
N GLY A 12 -19.51 6.72 -3.49
CA GLY A 12 -18.77 6.72 -4.74
C GLY A 12 -17.37 7.25 -4.54
N PHE A 13 -16.45 6.61 -5.20
CA PHE A 13 -15.13 7.19 -5.33
C PHE A 13 -15.15 8.28 -6.40
N SER A 14 -14.32 9.29 -6.23
CA SER A 14 -14.07 10.27 -7.28
C SER A 14 -13.45 9.56 -8.48
N ARG A 15 -13.45 10.21 -9.64
CA ARG A 15 -12.78 9.68 -10.81
C ARG A 15 -11.29 9.45 -10.53
N GLN A 16 -10.67 10.37 -9.85
CA GLN A 16 -9.27 10.31 -9.46
C GLN A 16 -8.99 9.07 -8.59
N GLU A 17 -9.85 8.80 -7.62
CA GLU A 17 -9.72 7.64 -6.76
C GLU A 17 -9.94 6.33 -7.52
N ARG A 18 -10.86 6.31 -8.47
CA ARG A 18 -11.09 5.12 -9.32
C ARG A 18 -9.89 4.83 -10.21
N VAL A 19 -9.29 5.87 -10.78
CA VAL A 19 -8.08 5.72 -11.59
C VAL A 19 -6.94 5.21 -10.73
N ALA A 20 -6.78 5.77 -9.53
CA ALA A 20 -5.74 5.33 -8.60
C ALA A 20 -5.89 3.86 -8.23
N GLU A 21 -7.11 3.40 -7.95
CA GLU A 21 -7.36 1.99 -7.63
C GLU A 21 -7.09 1.08 -8.82
N GLN A 22 -7.44 1.51 -10.02
CA GLN A 22 -7.16 0.76 -11.23
C GLN A 22 -5.65 0.64 -11.46
N ILE A 23 -4.91 1.75 -11.25
CA ILE A 23 -3.45 1.75 -11.33
C ILE A 23 -2.87 0.78 -10.32
N ARG A 24 -3.35 0.81 -9.08
CA ARG A 24 -2.86 -0.09 -8.02
C ARG A 24 -2.99 -1.56 -8.45
N ARG A 25 -4.15 -1.95 -8.95
CA ARG A 25 -4.40 -3.34 -9.36
C ARG A 25 -3.51 -3.76 -10.52
N GLU A 26 -3.39 -2.90 -11.52
CA GLU A 26 -2.58 -3.23 -12.69
C GLU A 26 -1.08 -3.27 -12.36
N LEU A 27 -0.61 -2.35 -11.53
CA LEU A 27 0.79 -2.36 -11.08
C LEU A 27 1.10 -3.61 -10.27
N ALA A 28 0.22 -4.00 -9.37
CA ALA A 28 0.41 -5.20 -8.56
C ALA A 28 0.55 -6.43 -9.47
N ALA A 29 -0.30 -6.55 -10.47
CA ALA A 29 -0.24 -7.65 -11.43
C ALA A 29 1.05 -7.61 -12.27
N LEU A 30 1.44 -6.43 -12.74
CA LEU A 30 2.66 -6.26 -13.53
C LEU A 30 3.92 -6.62 -12.74
N ILE A 31 4.01 -6.15 -11.50
CA ILE A 31 5.17 -6.39 -10.65
C ILE A 31 5.27 -7.87 -10.31
N ASP A 32 4.16 -8.48 -9.94
CA ASP A 32 4.12 -9.89 -9.57
C ASP A 32 4.40 -10.80 -10.78
N GLY A 33 3.84 -10.47 -11.95
CA GLY A 33 3.92 -11.34 -13.12
C GLY A 33 5.10 -11.07 -14.05
N GLU A 34 5.54 -9.83 -14.18
CA GLU A 34 6.47 -9.42 -15.23
C GLU A 34 7.86 -9.07 -14.72
N LEU A 35 7.97 -8.54 -13.51
CA LEU A 35 9.28 -8.14 -13.01
C LEU A 35 10.02 -9.33 -12.42
N LYS A 36 11.25 -9.52 -12.85
CA LYS A 36 12.13 -10.62 -12.42
C LYS A 36 13.34 -10.10 -11.65
N ASP A 37 13.31 -8.87 -11.19
CA ASP A 37 14.43 -8.28 -10.46
C ASP A 37 14.46 -8.83 -9.03
N PRO A 38 15.54 -9.55 -8.65
CA PRO A 38 15.59 -10.14 -7.30
C PRO A 38 15.66 -9.11 -6.19
N ARG A 39 16.02 -7.84 -6.48
CA ARG A 39 16.01 -6.76 -5.49
C ARG A 39 14.60 -6.45 -5.02
N ILE A 40 13.61 -6.66 -5.86
CA ILE A 40 12.21 -6.34 -5.54
C ILE A 40 11.61 -7.41 -4.62
N GLY A 41 11.79 -8.67 -4.96
CA GLY A 41 11.24 -9.77 -4.18
C GLY A 41 9.73 -9.70 -4.05
N MET A 42 9.22 -10.09 -2.90
CA MET A 42 7.78 -10.08 -2.63
C MET A 42 7.40 -8.75 -1.98
N ILE A 43 6.68 -7.94 -2.74
CA ILE A 43 6.15 -6.67 -2.24
C ILE A 43 4.64 -6.63 -2.43
N SER A 44 4.01 -5.73 -1.69
CA SER A 44 2.59 -5.44 -1.83
C SER A 44 2.43 -3.95 -2.13
N ILE A 45 1.61 -3.63 -3.13
CA ILE A 45 1.26 -2.23 -3.38
C ILE A 45 0.10 -1.89 -2.45
N THR A 46 0.35 -1.03 -1.48
CA THR A 46 -0.62 -0.72 -0.42
C THR A 46 -1.55 0.42 -0.79
N GLY A 47 -1.14 1.27 -1.73
CA GLY A 47 -2.00 2.36 -2.17
C GLY A 47 -1.39 3.14 -3.31
N VAL A 48 -2.21 3.90 -3.99
CA VAL A 48 -1.80 4.80 -5.06
C VAL A 48 -2.54 6.12 -4.90
N GLU A 49 -1.83 7.23 -5.01
CA GLU A 49 -2.41 8.57 -5.01
C GLU A 49 -2.02 9.26 -6.30
N VAL A 50 -3.01 9.71 -7.05
CA VAL A 50 -2.81 10.37 -8.35
C VAL A 50 -3.06 11.85 -8.19
N THR A 51 -2.21 12.68 -8.80
CA THR A 51 -2.41 14.13 -8.78
C THR A 51 -3.64 14.53 -9.62
N PRO A 52 -4.27 15.69 -9.33
CA PRO A 52 -5.47 16.10 -10.05
C PRO A 52 -5.30 16.21 -11.57
N ASP A 53 -4.09 16.52 -12.04
CA ASP A 53 -3.77 16.60 -13.47
C ASP A 53 -3.37 15.25 -14.06
N TYR A 54 -3.36 14.19 -13.26
CA TYR A 54 -2.95 12.83 -13.65
C TYR A 54 -1.51 12.74 -14.14
N ALA A 55 -0.68 13.72 -13.82
CA ALA A 55 0.72 13.73 -14.26
C ALA A 55 1.62 12.86 -13.39
N HIS A 56 1.26 12.67 -12.13
CA HIS A 56 2.08 11.95 -11.16
C HIS A 56 1.23 11.00 -10.33
N ALA A 57 1.80 9.84 -10.01
CA ALA A 57 1.20 8.87 -9.12
C ALA A 57 2.22 8.50 -8.04
N LYS A 58 1.84 8.63 -6.78
CA LYS A 58 2.59 8.11 -5.65
C LYS A 58 2.15 6.68 -5.43
N VAL A 59 3.09 5.75 -5.51
CA VAL A 59 2.83 4.32 -5.37
C VAL A 59 3.46 3.85 -4.07
N PHE A 60 2.62 3.50 -3.11
CA PHE A 60 3.07 3.05 -1.80
C PHE A 60 3.19 1.54 -1.79
N PHE A 61 4.29 1.05 -1.23
CA PHE A 61 4.54 -0.39 -1.17
C PHE A 61 5.03 -0.80 0.21
N SER A 62 4.82 -2.06 0.54
CA SER A 62 5.44 -2.70 1.69
C SER A 62 6.23 -3.92 1.20
N THR A 63 7.16 -4.38 2.02
CA THR A 63 7.97 -5.57 1.72
C THR A 63 7.89 -6.54 2.89
N LEU A 64 7.80 -7.82 2.58
CA LEU A 64 7.85 -8.88 3.59
C LEU A 64 9.27 -9.22 4.00
N ALA A 65 10.25 -8.73 3.26
CA ALA A 65 11.66 -9.06 3.48
C ALA A 65 12.31 -8.26 4.61
N GLY A 66 11.62 -7.26 5.14
CA GLY A 66 12.14 -6.44 6.23
C GLY A 66 12.64 -5.08 5.74
N ARG A 67 12.79 -4.18 6.70
CA ARG A 67 13.11 -2.77 6.41
C ARG A 67 14.49 -2.62 5.74
N GLU A 68 15.43 -3.50 6.04
CA GLU A 68 16.78 -3.48 5.47
C GLU A 68 16.78 -3.70 3.95
N HIS A 69 15.70 -4.24 3.39
CA HIS A 69 15.60 -4.49 1.96
C HIS A 69 14.93 -3.34 1.19
N VAL A 70 14.42 -2.32 1.89
CA VAL A 70 13.65 -1.23 1.26
C VAL A 70 14.46 -0.49 0.19
N ASP A 71 15.72 -0.18 0.47
CA ASP A 71 16.54 0.54 -0.51
C ASP A 71 16.76 -0.25 -1.78
N GLY A 72 16.97 -1.55 -1.67
CA GLY A 72 17.09 -2.44 -2.83
C GLY A 72 15.80 -2.53 -3.62
N VAL A 73 14.67 -2.63 -2.92
CA VAL A 73 13.35 -2.64 -3.57
C VAL A 73 13.12 -1.33 -4.32
N LEU A 74 13.40 -0.20 -3.68
CA LEU A 74 13.26 1.11 -4.33
C LEU A 74 14.12 1.21 -5.59
N SER A 75 15.38 0.78 -5.51
CA SER A 75 16.26 0.78 -6.68
C SER A 75 15.70 -0.06 -7.83
N GLY A 76 15.18 -1.25 -7.49
CA GLY A 76 14.58 -2.13 -8.49
C GLY A 76 13.33 -1.52 -9.13
N LEU A 77 12.45 -0.95 -8.32
CA LEU A 77 11.23 -0.32 -8.82
C LEU A 77 11.54 0.92 -9.67
N GLN A 78 12.49 1.73 -9.24
CA GLN A 78 12.91 2.92 -10.00
C GLN A 78 13.51 2.52 -11.35
N SER A 79 14.31 1.46 -11.38
CA SER A 79 14.85 0.94 -12.64
C SER A 79 13.76 0.45 -13.58
N ALA A 80 12.69 -0.11 -13.03
CA ALA A 80 11.56 -0.65 -13.79
C ALA A 80 10.49 0.38 -14.11
N ALA A 81 10.58 1.60 -13.58
CA ALA A 81 9.51 2.60 -13.67
C ALA A 81 9.08 2.90 -15.10
N GLY A 82 10.04 3.02 -16.03
CA GLY A 82 9.74 3.28 -17.43
C GLY A 82 8.95 2.14 -18.09
N PHE A 83 9.38 0.91 -17.83
CA PHE A 83 8.68 -0.28 -18.31
C PHE A 83 7.27 -0.35 -17.73
N LEU A 84 7.13 -0.16 -16.41
CA LEU A 84 5.84 -0.22 -15.74
C LEU A 84 4.90 0.86 -16.28
N ARG A 85 5.41 2.05 -16.50
CA ARG A 85 4.61 3.15 -17.04
C ARG A 85 4.09 2.82 -18.44
N ARG A 86 4.94 2.27 -19.31
CA ARG A 86 4.53 1.89 -20.66
C ARG A 86 3.45 0.81 -20.64
N GLU A 87 3.65 -0.23 -19.82
CA GLU A 87 2.69 -1.31 -19.73
C GLU A 87 1.37 -0.85 -19.12
N LEU A 88 1.46 0.03 -18.13
CA LEU A 88 0.29 0.62 -17.51
C LEU A 88 -0.54 1.40 -18.55
N GLY A 89 0.12 2.16 -19.41
CA GLY A 89 -0.52 2.91 -20.49
C GLY A 89 -1.25 2.04 -21.49
N ARG A 90 -0.80 0.80 -21.65
CA ARG A 90 -1.47 -0.17 -22.52
C ARG A 90 -2.70 -0.80 -21.87
N ARG A 91 -2.71 -0.89 -20.54
CA ARG A 91 -3.73 -1.61 -19.78
C ARG A 91 -4.85 -0.70 -19.30
N ILE A 92 -4.56 0.57 -19.12
CA ILE A 92 -5.52 1.54 -18.58
C ILE A 92 -5.75 2.63 -19.62
N ARG A 93 -7.03 2.90 -19.89
CA ARG A 93 -7.41 3.96 -20.82
C ARG A 93 -7.57 5.27 -20.05
N ILE A 94 -6.46 5.98 -19.89
CA ILE A 94 -6.44 7.31 -19.32
C ILE A 94 -5.73 8.23 -20.30
N HIS A 95 -6.11 9.49 -20.25
CA HIS A 95 -5.61 10.49 -21.20
C HIS A 95 -4.08 10.63 -21.11
N THR A 96 -3.56 10.64 -19.91
CA THR A 96 -2.12 10.74 -19.65
C THR A 96 -1.74 9.67 -18.64
N THR A 97 -0.71 8.87 -18.97
CA THR A 97 -0.16 7.91 -18.03
C THR A 97 0.74 8.64 -17.06
N PRO A 98 0.47 8.60 -15.76
CA PRO A 98 1.27 9.36 -14.80
C PRO A 98 2.68 8.80 -14.64
N GLN A 99 3.58 9.67 -14.23
CA GLN A 99 4.91 9.25 -13.78
C GLN A 99 4.76 8.57 -12.42
N LEU A 100 5.46 7.45 -12.25
CA LEU A 100 5.36 6.64 -11.05
C LEU A 100 6.45 7.01 -10.06
N HIS A 101 6.06 7.29 -8.81
CA HIS A 101 6.97 7.60 -7.72
C HIS A 101 6.73 6.58 -6.61
N PHE A 102 7.73 5.75 -6.31
CA PHE A 102 7.60 4.66 -5.35
C PHE A 102 8.02 5.12 -3.97
N LEU A 103 7.20 4.81 -2.97
CA LEU A 103 7.41 5.21 -1.58
C LEU A 103 7.13 4.02 -0.68
N PHE A 104 8.02 3.79 0.28
CA PHE A 104 7.81 2.75 1.27
C PHE A 104 6.69 3.17 2.23
N ASP A 105 5.76 2.25 2.47
CA ASP A 105 4.66 2.45 3.40
C ASP A 105 4.93 1.65 4.67
N PRO A 106 5.24 2.30 5.79
CA PRO A 106 5.51 1.60 7.04
C PRO A 106 4.25 1.17 7.80
N SER A 107 3.06 1.43 7.27
CA SER A 107 1.81 1.21 8.02
C SER A 107 1.60 -0.23 8.44
N LEU A 108 1.94 -1.21 7.59
CA LEU A 108 1.83 -2.63 7.95
C LEU A 108 2.81 -3.01 9.06
N GLU A 109 4.01 -2.47 8.99
CA GLU A 109 5.04 -2.67 10.01
C GLU A 109 4.60 -2.08 11.34
N ARG A 110 4.08 -0.85 11.32
CA ARG A 110 3.53 -0.18 12.50
C ARG A 110 2.35 -0.94 13.08
N GLY A 111 1.48 -1.46 12.23
CA GLY A 111 0.35 -2.27 12.65
C GLY A 111 0.79 -3.54 13.36
N ALA A 112 1.80 -4.22 12.84
CA ALA A 112 2.36 -5.42 13.47
C ALA A 112 2.99 -5.09 14.82
N GLU A 113 3.74 -4.00 14.91
CA GLU A 113 4.35 -3.55 16.17
C GLU A 113 3.28 -3.21 17.21
N LEU A 114 2.23 -2.51 16.81
CA LEU A 114 1.14 -2.16 17.71
C LEU A 114 0.40 -3.41 18.20
N THR A 115 0.12 -4.35 17.32
CA THR A 115 -0.50 -5.62 17.68
C THR A 115 0.33 -6.36 18.70
N LYS A 116 1.65 -6.41 18.50
CA LYS A 116 2.58 -7.06 19.43
C LYS A 116 2.54 -6.38 20.79
N LEU A 117 2.54 -5.05 20.83
CA LEU A 117 2.47 -4.30 22.09
C LEU A 117 1.16 -4.55 22.82
N ILE A 118 0.06 -4.64 22.10
CA ILE A 118 -1.26 -4.94 22.66
C ILE A 118 -1.27 -6.36 23.26
N GLU A 119 -0.73 -7.32 22.54
CA GLU A 119 -0.63 -8.72 23.03
C GLU A 119 0.23 -8.81 24.29
N GLU A 120 1.35 -8.11 24.33
CA GLU A 120 2.21 -8.06 25.51
C GLU A 120 1.48 -7.44 26.71
N ALA A 121 0.76 -6.36 26.50
CA ALA A 121 0.00 -5.68 27.55
C ALA A 121 -1.12 -6.60 28.09
N VAL A 122 -1.81 -7.32 27.22
CA VAL A 122 -2.85 -8.27 27.63
C VAL A 122 -2.24 -9.40 28.47
N THR A 123 -1.10 -9.94 28.04
CA THR A 123 -0.40 -11.00 28.78
C THR A 123 -0.01 -10.53 30.17
N ILE A 124 0.55 -9.32 30.30
CA ILE A 124 0.93 -8.74 31.59
C ILE A 124 -0.30 -8.60 32.50
N SER A 125 -1.41 -8.13 31.96
CA SER A 125 -2.66 -8.00 32.71
C SER A 125 -3.18 -9.35 33.23
N GLN A 126 -3.12 -10.36 32.38
CA GLN A 126 -3.58 -11.73 32.73
C GLN A 126 -2.67 -12.32 33.82
N ASP A 127 -1.37 -12.12 33.74
CA ASP A 127 -0.43 -12.59 34.75
C ASP A 127 -0.68 -11.90 36.08
N ALA A 128 -0.95 -10.60 36.08
CA ALA A 128 -1.27 -9.85 37.30
C ALA A 128 -2.56 -10.34 37.93
N GLU A 129 -3.59 -10.63 37.14
CA GLU A 129 -4.85 -11.18 37.63
C GLU A 129 -4.67 -12.57 38.23
N ALA A 130 -3.85 -13.41 37.60
CA ALA A 130 -3.55 -14.73 38.09
C ALA A 130 -2.81 -14.68 39.44
N GLU A 131 -1.86 -13.76 39.59
CA GLU A 131 -1.14 -13.56 40.84
C GLU A 131 -2.10 -13.10 41.95
N ASN A 132 -2.97 -12.16 41.67
CA ASN A 132 -3.96 -11.66 42.62
C ASN A 132 -4.92 -12.78 43.04
N ALA A 133 -5.34 -13.60 42.11
CA ALA A 133 -6.21 -14.74 42.40
C ALA A 133 -5.53 -15.78 43.26
N SER A 134 -4.24 -16.01 43.06
CA SER A 134 -3.47 -16.98 43.89
C SER A 134 -3.21 -16.49 45.29
N ASP A 135 -3.25 -15.20 45.54
CA ASP A 135 -3.01 -14.60 46.85
C ASP A 135 -4.27 -14.56 47.73
N GLU A 136 -5.42 -14.86 47.18
CA GLU A 136 -6.65 -14.89 47.93
C GLU A 136 -6.74 -16.18 48.78
N PRO A 137 -7.15 -16.06 50.07
CA PRO A 137 -7.29 -17.23 50.91
C PRO A 137 -8.42 -18.16 50.53
#